data_b07fd126cc013aa89b456d2351572ecf
#
_entry.id   b07fd126cc013aa89b456d2351572ecf
#
_cell.length_a   1.000
_cell.length_b   1.000
_cell.length_c   1.000
_cell.angle_alpha   90.00
_cell.angle_beta   90.00
_cell.angle_gamma   90.00
#
_symmetry.space_group_name_H-M   'P 1'
#
loop_
_entity.id
_entity.type
_entity.pdbx_description
1 polymer ?
#
loop_
_entity_poly.entity_id
_entity_poly.type
_entity_poly.pdbx_seq_one_letter_code
_entity_poly.pdbx_strand_id
1 'polypeptide(L)'
;MMSENKVGTYRFVAEPFHCDFSGKLTMSVLGNHLLNCAGFHAADRGFGIATLNENHYTWVLSRLAVELENMPCQYEGFSIQTWVENVYRLFTDRNFAILDKEGKAVGYARSVWAMISMETRKPADLLTLHGGSITDYVCDKECPISKPGRIKVTEKTPVSEYQTRYSDIDINGHVNSIKYIEHILDLFPIEFFKEKRIKRFEMAYVAESYYGDILSFYREEVGEKEYDIEVKKNGTDVVVRLSLIHIS
;
A
#
# COMPACT_ATOMS: atom_id res chain seq x y z
N MET A 1 -14.53 31.91 -0.51
CA MET A 1 -13.82 30.76 0.01
C MET A 1 -13.90 29.69 -1.06
N MET A 2 -12.78 29.38 -1.73
CA MET A 2 -12.72 28.23 -2.65
C MET A 2 -12.99 26.98 -1.82
N SER A 3 -13.96 26.16 -2.23
CA SER A 3 -14.13 24.84 -1.63
C SER A 3 -12.84 24.09 -1.93
N GLU A 4 -11.98 23.92 -0.94
CA GLU A 4 -10.76 23.14 -1.08
C GLU A 4 -11.17 21.76 -1.57
N ASN A 5 -10.64 21.39 -2.73
CA ASN A 5 -10.96 20.10 -3.34
C ASN A 5 -10.39 18.99 -2.46
N LYS A 6 -11.25 18.38 -1.64
CA LYS A 6 -10.89 17.32 -0.69
C LYS A 6 -10.44 16.01 -1.39
N VAL A 7 -10.70 15.90 -2.69
CA VAL A 7 -10.32 14.76 -3.52
C VAL A 7 -9.22 15.18 -4.48
N GLY A 8 -8.05 14.57 -4.37
CA GLY A 8 -6.97 14.70 -5.36
C GLY A 8 -7.18 13.75 -6.52
N THR A 9 -6.82 14.16 -7.74
CA THR A 9 -6.88 13.31 -8.95
C THR A 9 -5.55 13.40 -9.68
N TYR A 10 -4.91 12.25 -9.92
CA TYR A 10 -3.60 12.13 -10.56
C TYR A 10 -3.70 11.19 -11.75
N ARG A 11 -3.08 11.58 -12.88
CA ARG A 11 -3.17 10.85 -14.16
C ARG A 11 -1.87 10.11 -14.45
N PHE A 12 -2.00 8.92 -15.00
CA PHE A 12 -0.92 8.02 -15.35
C PHE A 12 -1.17 7.35 -16.69
N VAL A 13 -0.14 6.71 -17.21
CA VAL A 13 -0.21 5.77 -18.33
C VAL A 13 0.44 4.46 -17.88
N ALA A 14 -0.16 3.33 -18.21
CA ALA A 14 0.47 2.03 -18.01
C ALA A 14 1.62 1.85 -19.02
N GLU A 15 2.81 2.21 -18.60
CA GLU A 15 4.00 2.15 -19.45
C GLU A 15 4.44 0.70 -19.68
N PRO A 16 4.99 0.33 -20.87
CA PRO A 16 5.33 -1.06 -21.19
C PRO A 16 6.22 -1.76 -20.17
N PHE A 17 7.22 -1.05 -19.64
CA PHE A 17 8.14 -1.61 -18.63
C PHE A 17 7.56 -1.70 -17.21
N HIS A 18 6.36 -1.21 -17.01
CA HIS A 18 5.58 -1.34 -15.78
C HIS A 18 4.49 -2.42 -15.87
N CYS A 19 4.43 -3.12 -17.01
CA CYS A 19 3.45 -4.17 -17.25
C CYS A 19 4.10 -5.56 -17.16
N ASP A 20 3.29 -6.54 -16.79
CA ASP A 20 3.67 -7.94 -16.75
C ASP A 20 3.54 -8.62 -18.13
N PHE A 21 3.78 -9.93 -18.18
CA PHE A 21 3.69 -10.75 -19.38
C PHE A 21 2.29 -10.79 -20.03
N SER A 22 1.24 -10.43 -19.28
CA SER A 22 -0.14 -10.31 -19.81
C SER A 22 -0.43 -8.93 -20.40
N GLY A 23 0.54 -8.02 -20.40
CA GLY A 23 0.40 -6.64 -20.85
C GLY A 23 -0.41 -5.77 -19.89
N LYS A 24 -0.51 -6.14 -18.63
CA LYS A 24 -1.22 -5.38 -17.57
C LYS A 24 -0.24 -4.76 -16.60
N LEU A 25 -0.60 -3.58 -16.08
CA LEU A 25 0.15 -2.91 -15.02
C LEU A 25 0.37 -3.89 -13.85
N THR A 26 1.60 -3.95 -13.30
CA THR A 26 1.87 -4.82 -12.16
C THR A 26 1.26 -4.29 -10.86
N MET A 27 0.96 -5.17 -9.91
CA MET A 27 0.42 -4.79 -8.61
C MET A 27 1.40 -3.89 -7.83
N SER A 28 2.70 -4.14 -7.95
CA SER A 28 3.74 -3.33 -7.30
C SER A 28 3.77 -1.90 -7.84
N VAL A 29 3.69 -1.73 -9.16
CA VAL A 29 3.63 -0.39 -9.76
C VAL A 29 2.33 0.32 -9.42
N LEU A 30 1.18 -0.36 -9.43
CA LEU A 30 -0.07 0.22 -8.95
C LEU A 30 0.06 0.69 -7.49
N GLY A 31 0.61 -0.16 -6.61
CA GLY A 31 0.89 0.19 -5.22
C GLY A 31 1.75 1.45 -5.11
N ASN A 32 2.81 1.54 -5.92
CA ASN A 32 3.67 2.72 -5.97
C ASN A 32 2.90 3.99 -6.35
N HIS A 33 2.04 3.93 -7.38
CA HIS A 33 1.19 5.06 -7.77
C HIS A 33 0.21 5.46 -6.66
N LEU A 34 -0.41 4.49 -5.95
CA LEU A 34 -1.30 4.78 -4.82
C LEU A 34 -0.55 5.54 -3.71
N LEU A 35 0.64 5.07 -3.31
CA LEU A 35 1.44 5.72 -2.27
C LEU A 35 1.93 7.11 -2.70
N ASN A 36 2.33 7.27 -3.96
CA ASN A 36 2.72 8.58 -4.50
C ASN A 36 1.54 9.57 -4.51
N CYS A 37 0.34 9.13 -4.92
CA CYS A 37 -0.88 9.96 -4.86
C CYS A 37 -1.18 10.41 -3.43
N ALA A 38 -1.01 9.52 -2.44
CA ALA A 38 -1.16 9.89 -1.03
C ALA A 38 -0.16 10.98 -0.62
N GLY A 39 1.10 10.82 -1.02
CA GLY A 39 2.17 11.77 -0.75
C GLY A 39 1.93 13.14 -1.39
N PHE A 40 1.58 13.19 -2.67
CA PHE A 40 1.26 14.43 -3.40
C PHE A 40 0.06 15.12 -2.78
N HIS A 41 -1.02 14.39 -2.51
CA HIS A 41 -2.21 14.94 -1.88
C HIS A 41 -1.94 15.52 -0.49
N ALA A 42 -1.07 14.90 0.31
CA ALA A 42 -0.65 15.42 1.59
C ALA A 42 0.24 16.65 1.45
N ALA A 43 1.18 16.64 0.48
CA ALA A 43 2.08 17.77 0.21
C ALA A 43 1.33 19.02 -0.22
N ASP A 44 0.36 18.90 -1.13
CA ASP A 44 -0.49 20.00 -1.60
C ASP A 44 -1.28 20.68 -0.47
N ARG A 45 -1.39 20.04 0.69
CA ARG A 45 -2.15 20.50 1.88
C ARG A 45 -1.28 20.81 3.09
N GLY A 46 0.04 20.85 2.92
CA GLY A 46 0.98 21.17 3.99
C GLY A 46 1.29 20.01 4.96
N PHE A 47 0.86 18.77 4.63
CA PHE A 47 1.09 17.57 5.44
C PHE A 47 2.03 16.55 4.77
N GLY A 48 2.77 16.98 3.74
CA GLY A 48 3.75 16.14 3.05
C GLY A 48 4.93 15.73 3.93
N ILE A 49 5.68 14.71 3.50
CA ILE A 49 6.85 14.19 4.22
C ILE A 49 7.87 15.31 4.49
N ALA A 50 8.15 16.19 3.53
CA ALA A 50 9.11 17.28 3.71
C ALA A 50 8.73 18.17 4.90
N THR A 51 7.48 18.65 4.95
CA THR A 51 6.97 19.49 6.04
C THR A 51 7.00 18.76 7.39
N LEU A 52 6.67 17.47 7.40
CA LEU A 52 6.72 16.69 8.63
C LEU A 52 8.15 16.48 9.13
N ASN A 53 9.09 16.19 8.22
CA ASN A 53 10.49 15.97 8.57
C ASN A 53 11.15 17.22 9.18
N GLU A 54 10.77 18.43 8.76
CA GLU A 54 11.19 19.69 9.39
C GLU A 54 10.79 19.77 10.88
N ASN A 55 9.73 19.06 11.26
CA ASN A 55 9.23 18.97 12.62
C ASN A 55 9.59 17.63 13.31
N HIS A 56 10.57 16.89 12.78
CA HIS A 56 11.02 15.59 13.30
C HIS A 56 9.93 14.50 13.33
N TYR A 57 8.94 14.59 12.45
CA TYR A 57 7.92 13.57 12.23
C TYR A 57 8.01 12.99 10.83
N THR A 58 7.43 11.80 10.63
CA THR A 58 7.28 11.19 9.32
C THR A 58 6.03 10.33 9.24
N TRP A 59 5.54 10.07 8.01
CA TRP A 59 4.46 9.14 7.77
C TRP A 59 4.95 7.70 7.69
N VAL A 60 4.21 6.79 8.29
CA VAL A 60 4.40 5.34 8.17
C VAL A 60 3.10 4.71 7.67
N LEU A 61 3.21 3.93 6.61
CA LEU A 61 2.11 3.10 6.11
C LEU A 61 1.95 1.91 7.05
N SER A 62 0.76 1.78 7.65
CA SER A 62 0.42 0.66 8.53
C SER A 62 -0.36 -0.44 7.81
N ARG A 63 -1.30 -0.04 6.91
CA ARG A 63 -2.13 -0.98 6.17
C ARG A 63 -2.42 -0.47 4.77
N LEU A 64 -2.56 -1.41 3.84
CA LEU A 64 -3.01 -1.16 2.47
C LEU A 64 -3.93 -2.31 2.05
N ALA A 65 -5.12 -2.01 1.57
CA ALA A 65 -6.00 -2.95 0.89
C ALA A 65 -6.29 -2.42 -0.51
N VAL A 66 -6.22 -3.29 -1.51
CA VAL A 66 -6.54 -2.99 -2.91
C VAL A 66 -7.52 -4.03 -3.41
N GLU A 67 -8.60 -3.61 -4.03
CA GLU A 67 -9.58 -4.47 -4.67
C GLU A 67 -9.81 -4.00 -6.11
N LEU A 68 -9.68 -4.93 -7.06
CA LEU A 68 -9.66 -4.64 -8.49
C LEU A 68 -10.70 -5.48 -9.24
N GLU A 69 -11.38 -4.84 -10.17
CA GLU A 69 -12.13 -5.53 -11.22
C GLU A 69 -11.27 -5.74 -12.46
N ASN A 70 -10.51 -4.72 -12.82
CA ASN A 70 -9.56 -4.80 -13.93
C ASN A 70 -8.29 -4.01 -13.61
N MET A 71 -7.18 -4.43 -14.22
CA MET A 71 -5.91 -3.73 -14.19
C MET A 71 -5.73 -2.96 -15.50
N PRO A 72 -5.23 -1.70 -15.50
CA PRO A 72 -4.92 -0.96 -16.72
C PRO A 72 -3.98 -1.75 -17.64
N CYS A 73 -4.27 -1.74 -18.95
CA CYS A 73 -3.45 -2.40 -19.96
C CYS A 73 -2.35 -1.47 -20.47
N GLN A 74 -1.32 -2.08 -21.04
CA GLN A 74 -0.19 -1.39 -21.67
C GLN A 74 -0.66 -0.24 -22.59
N TYR A 75 -0.05 0.95 -22.44
CA TYR A 75 -0.38 2.21 -23.10
C TYR A 75 -1.75 2.81 -22.74
N GLU A 76 -2.50 2.18 -21.86
CA GLU A 76 -3.78 2.72 -21.42
C GLU A 76 -3.57 3.84 -20.40
N GLY A 77 -4.28 4.96 -20.61
CA GLY A 77 -4.37 6.05 -19.64
C GLY A 77 -5.30 5.65 -18.50
N PHE A 78 -4.92 5.98 -17.28
CA PHE A 78 -5.76 5.81 -16.10
C PHE A 78 -5.55 6.95 -15.11
N SER A 79 -6.40 7.06 -14.13
CA SER A 79 -6.23 8.04 -13.06
C SER A 79 -6.52 7.43 -11.69
N ILE A 80 -5.92 8.02 -10.67
CA ILE A 80 -6.16 7.66 -9.28
C ILE A 80 -6.72 8.89 -8.57
N GLN A 81 -7.89 8.73 -7.97
CA GLN A 81 -8.43 9.67 -7.01
C GLN A 81 -8.04 9.23 -5.60
N THR A 82 -7.76 10.20 -4.70
CA THR A 82 -7.49 9.93 -3.30
C THR A 82 -8.12 10.97 -2.40
N TRP A 83 -8.58 10.55 -1.24
CA TRP A 83 -9.17 11.41 -0.21
C TRP A 83 -8.94 10.83 1.19
N VAL A 84 -8.96 11.68 2.21
CA VAL A 84 -8.92 11.29 3.62
C VAL A 84 -10.34 11.00 4.09
N GLU A 85 -10.62 9.80 4.59
CA GLU A 85 -11.93 9.42 5.12
C GLU A 85 -12.06 9.83 6.59
N ASN A 86 -11.03 9.58 7.39
CA ASN A 86 -11.03 9.91 8.82
C ASN A 86 -9.63 10.32 9.30
N VAL A 87 -9.61 11.17 10.31
CA VAL A 87 -8.42 11.49 11.08
C VAL A 87 -8.70 11.15 12.54
N TYR A 88 -7.91 10.23 13.08
CA TYR A 88 -7.91 9.86 14.49
C TYR A 88 -6.68 10.43 15.16
N ARG A 89 -6.58 10.26 16.45
CA ARG A 89 -5.45 10.78 17.23
C ARG A 89 -4.09 10.25 16.73
N LEU A 90 -3.99 8.97 16.41
CA LEU A 90 -2.72 8.30 16.09
C LEU A 90 -2.62 7.82 14.63
N PHE A 91 -3.70 7.87 13.86
CA PHE A 91 -3.72 7.41 12.47
C PHE A 91 -4.78 8.11 11.64
N THR A 92 -4.65 7.99 10.31
CA THR A 92 -5.65 8.42 9.34
C THR A 92 -6.07 7.26 8.47
N ASP A 93 -7.35 7.25 8.07
CA ASP A 93 -7.87 6.40 7.00
C ASP A 93 -7.90 7.20 5.70
N ARG A 94 -7.31 6.64 4.65
CA ARG A 94 -7.26 7.23 3.31
C ARG A 94 -7.77 6.23 2.28
N ASN A 95 -8.56 6.73 1.34
CA ASN A 95 -9.16 5.95 0.27
C ASN A 95 -8.64 6.36 -1.10
N PHE A 96 -8.81 5.43 -2.05
CA PHE A 96 -8.48 5.64 -3.45
C PHE A 96 -9.54 5.02 -4.35
N ALA A 97 -9.75 5.63 -5.52
CA ALA A 97 -10.45 5.04 -6.65
C ALA A 97 -9.51 5.00 -7.85
N ILE A 98 -9.37 3.84 -8.48
CA ILE A 98 -8.62 3.65 -9.71
C ILE A 98 -9.63 3.75 -10.85
N LEU A 99 -9.42 4.72 -11.76
CA LEU A 99 -10.35 5.03 -12.84
C LEU A 99 -9.68 4.73 -14.18
N ASP A 100 -10.41 4.11 -15.10
CA ASP A 100 -9.99 3.93 -16.47
C ASP A 100 -9.95 5.27 -17.24
N LYS A 101 -9.62 5.22 -18.52
CA LYS A 101 -9.53 6.41 -19.39
C LYS A 101 -10.88 7.12 -19.60
N GLU A 102 -12.00 6.40 -19.44
CA GLU A 102 -13.36 6.93 -19.49
C GLU A 102 -13.82 7.52 -18.15
N GLY A 103 -13.04 7.38 -17.08
CA GLY A 103 -13.36 7.83 -15.73
C GLY A 103 -14.23 6.86 -14.94
N LYS A 104 -14.42 5.63 -15.41
CA LYS A 104 -15.12 4.58 -14.70
C LYS A 104 -14.18 3.93 -13.68
N ALA A 105 -14.67 3.66 -12.46
CA ALA A 105 -13.90 2.96 -11.46
C ALA A 105 -13.68 1.50 -11.85
N VAL A 106 -12.41 1.09 -11.89
CA VAL A 106 -11.96 -0.29 -12.13
C VAL A 106 -11.35 -0.93 -10.89
N GLY A 107 -11.24 -0.18 -9.82
CA GLY A 107 -10.79 -0.66 -8.52
C GLY A 107 -10.80 0.43 -7.47
N TYR A 108 -10.60 0.00 -6.23
CA TYR A 108 -10.51 0.86 -5.06
C TYR A 108 -9.39 0.41 -4.14
N ALA A 109 -8.88 1.33 -3.32
CA ALA A 109 -7.95 0.99 -2.28
C ALA A 109 -8.24 1.76 -0.99
N ARG A 110 -7.81 1.20 0.13
CA ARG A 110 -7.82 1.81 1.46
C ARG A 110 -6.45 1.71 2.09
N SER A 111 -6.01 2.74 2.76
CA SER A 111 -4.76 2.73 3.51
C SER A 111 -4.92 3.37 4.88
N VAL A 112 -4.11 2.91 5.82
CA VAL A 112 -4.02 3.46 7.18
C VAL A 112 -2.60 3.97 7.39
N TRP A 113 -2.48 5.22 7.80
CA TRP A 113 -1.20 5.90 8.02
C TRP A 113 -1.08 6.38 9.46
N ALA A 114 0.08 6.21 10.04
CA ALA A 114 0.45 6.79 11.33
C ALA A 114 1.52 7.86 11.14
N MET A 115 1.44 8.94 11.90
CA MET A 115 2.56 9.86 12.07
C MET A 115 3.40 9.38 13.24
N ILE A 116 4.72 9.29 13.05
CA ILE A 116 5.63 8.89 14.11
C ILE A 116 6.73 9.93 14.31
N SER A 117 7.23 10.05 15.54
CA SER A 117 8.44 10.81 15.82
C SER A 117 9.66 10.10 15.22
N MET A 118 10.51 10.82 14.51
CA MET A 118 11.75 10.28 13.93
C MET A 118 12.77 9.91 15.00
N GLU A 119 12.72 10.57 16.15
CA GLU A 119 13.65 10.33 17.28
C GLU A 119 13.24 9.12 18.12
N THR A 120 11.96 9.10 18.57
CA THR A 120 11.48 8.07 19.50
C THR A 120 10.86 6.86 18.82
N ARG A 121 10.56 6.94 17.51
CA ARG A 121 9.85 5.95 16.70
C ARG A 121 8.44 5.62 17.22
N LYS A 122 7.88 6.47 18.09
CA LYS A 122 6.54 6.31 18.65
C LYS A 122 5.51 7.10 17.86
N PRO A 123 4.25 6.61 17.81
CA PRO A 123 3.15 7.37 17.21
C PRO A 123 3.00 8.74 17.87
N ALA A 124 2.76 9.75 17.06
CA ALA A 124 2.52 11.14 17.48
C ALA A 124 1.04 11.51 17.30
N ASP A 125 0.61 12.52 18.05
CA ASP A 125 -0.77 12.99 18.03
C ASP A 125 -1.03 13.86 16.77
N LEU A 126 -1.78 13.31 15.82
CA LEU A 126 -2.15 13.99 14.56
C LEU A 126 -2.99 15.25 14.78
N LEU A 127 -3.77 15.29 15.84
CA LEU A 127 -4.68 16.42 16.12
C LEU A 127 -3.93 17.65 16.65
N THR A 128 -2.64 17.52 16.97
CA THR A 128 -1.78 18.65 17.35
C THR A 128 -1.07 19.26 16.14
N LEU A 129 -1.01 18.56 15.02
CA LEU A 129 -0.34 19.00 13.81
C LEU A 129 -1.06 20.21 13.20
N HIS A 130 -0.36 21.33 13.03
CA HIS A 130 -0.91 22.61 12.55
C HIS A 130 -2.24 23.00 13.20
N GLY A 131 -2.36 22.79 14.53
CA GLY A 131 -3.57 23.12 15.29
C GLY A 131 -4.78 22.23 14.93
N GLY A 132 -4.55 21.03 14.39
CA GLY A 132 -5.62 20.09 14.03
C GLY A 132 -6.21 20.30 12.63
N SER A 133 -5.69 21.23 11.84
CA SER A 133 -6.23 21.57 10.50
C SER A 133 -6.24 20.41 9.51
N ILE A 134 -5.53 19.30 9.78
CA ILE A 134 -5.63 18.08 8.99
C ILE A 134 -7.07 17.54 8.91
N THR A 135 -7.91 17.82 9.91
CA THR A 135 -9.32 17.41 9.94
C THR A 135 -10.18 18.14 8.92
N ASP A 136 -9.76 19.32 8.44
CA ASP A 136 -10.49 20.13 7.46
C ASP A 136 -10.55 19.44 6.08
N TYR A 137 -9.63 18.51 5.84
CA TYR A 137 -9.52 17.75 4.60
C TYR A 137 -10.26 16.41 4.61
N VAL A 138 -10.96 16.09 5.70
CA VAL A 138 -11.81 14.88 5.77
C VAL A 138 -12.97 15.03 4.78
N CYS A 139 -13.17 13.96 3.98
CA CYS A 139 -14.17 13.86 2.93
C CYS A 139 -15.08 12.67 3.19
N ASP A 140 -16.37 12.89 3.08
CA ASP A 140 -17.44 11.90 3.28
C ASP A 140 -17.72 11.03 2.04
N LYS A 141 -16.88 11.16 0.98
CA LYS A 141 -16.97 10.30 -0.19
C LYS A 141 -16.77 8.83 0.22
N GLU A 142 -17.75 8.00 -0.09
CA GLU A 142 -17.71 6.59 0.22
C GLU A 142 -16.65 5.82 -0.58
N CYS A 143 -16.07 4.80 0.05
CA CYS A 143 -15.23 3.80 -0.58
C CYS A 143 -15.93 2.44 -0.46
N PRO A 144 -16.29 1.76 -1.58
CA PRO A 144 -17.18 0.60 -1.55
C PRO A 144 -16.53 -0.69 -1.05
N ILE A 145 -15.19 -0.73 -0.93
CA ILE A 145 -14.50 -1.93 -0.44
C ILE A 145 -14.42 -1.95 1.09
N SER A 146 -14.35 -3.14 1.68
CA SER A 146 -14.20 -3.30 3.12
C SER A 146 -12.84 -2.79 3.62
N LYS A 147 -12.79 -2.35 4.88
CA LYS A 147 -11.53 -2.00 5.55
C LYS A 147 -10.61 -3.22 5.65
N PRO A 148 -9.27 -3.01 5.69
CA PRO A 148 -8.32 -4.11 5.89
C PRO A 148 -8.62 -4.91 7.14
N GLY A 149 -8.65 -6.24 6.99
CA GLY A 149 -8.90 -7.19 8.07
C GLY A 149 -7.70 -7.47 8.96
N ARG A 150 -7.87 -8.44 9.86
CA ARG A 150 -6.78 -9.00 10.65
C ARG A 150 -6.31 -10.30 10.01
N ILE A 151 -5.06 -10.31 9.59
CA ILE A 151 -4.41 -11.47 8.96
C ILE A 151 -3.69 -12.27 10.04
N LYS A 152 -3.84 -13.59 10.01
CA LYS A 152 -3.19 -14.49 10.96
C LYS A 152 -2.71 -15.73 10.21
N VAL A 153 -1.41 -15.98 10.24
CA VAL A 153 -0.76 -17.17 9.68
C VAL A 153 -0.36 -18.08 10.83
N THR A 154 -0.67 -19.37 10.70
CA THR A 154 -0.34 -20.40 11.69
C THR A 154 0.78 -21.33 11.23
N GLU A 155 1.12 -21.29 9.94
CA GLU A 155 2.22 -22.06 9.34
C GLU A 155 3.55 -21.72 10.02
N LYS A 156 4.38 -22.74 10.26
CA LYS A 156 5.65 -22.62 10.99
C LYS A 156 6.88 -22.86 10.12
N THR A 157 6.66 -23.39 8.92
CA THR A 157 7.75 -23.70 7.98
C THR A 157 7.76 -22.68 6.87
N PRO A 158 8.85 -21.96 6.65
CA PRO A 158 8.93 -21.01 5.54
C PRO A 158 8.93 -21.74 4.20
N VAL A 159 8.18 -21.21 3.24
CA VAL A 159 8.17 -21.72 1.85
C VAL A 159 9.30 -21.15 1.01
N SER A 160 9.88 -20.03 1.45
CA SER A 160 10.99 -19.34 0.77
C SER A 160 11.75 -18.46 1.74
N GLU A 161 13.00 -18.18 1.43
CA GLU A 161 13.84 -17.19 2.11
C GLU A 161 14.54 -16.31 1.09
N TYR A 162 14.69 -15.02 1.43
CA TYR A 162 15.32 -14.02 0.58
C TYR A 162 16.17 -13.08 1.43
N GLN A 163 17.43 -12.88 1.05
CA GLN A 163 18.27 -11.86 1.67
C GLN A 163 18.09 -10.53 0.94
N THR A 164 17.69 -9.49 1.67
CA THR A 164 17.46 -8.15 1.12
C THR A 164 18.72 -7.56 0.49
N ARG A 165 18.55 -6.87 -0.64
CA ARG A 165 19.63 -6.35 -1.49
C ARG A 165 19.47 -4.85 -1.72
N TYR A 166 20.44 -4.24 -2.40
CA TYR A 166 20.41 -2.82 -2.77
C TYR A 166 19.09 -2.35 -3.40
N SER A 167 18.55 -3.12 -4.33
CA SER A 167 17.31 -2.77 -5.06
C SER A 167 16.04 -2.81 -4.21
N ASP A 168 16.13 -3.35 -2.98
CA ASP A 168 15.00 -3.40 -2.05
C ASP A 168 14.91 -2.16 -1.18
N ILE A 169 16.01 -1.39 -1.07
CA ILE A 169 16.16 -0.34 -0.05
C ILE A 169 15.67 1.01 -0.60
N ASP A 170 14.83 1.67 0.17
CA ASP A 170 14.29 2.99 -0.13
C ASP A 170 15.17 4.15 0.40
N ILE A 171 14.71 5.37 0.17
CA ILE A 171 15.40 6.60 0.60
C ILE A 171 15.59 6.71 2.12
N ASN A 172 14.80 5.98 2.91
CA ASN A 172 14.89 5.96 4.37
C ASN A 172 15.86 4.88 4.89
N GLY A 173 16.45 4.09 3.98
CA GLY A 173 17.34 2.98 4.33
C GLY A 173 16.63 1.70 4.76
N HIS A 174 15.32 1.62 4.54
CA HIS A 174 14.48 0.45 4.86
C HIS A 174 14.09 -0.31 3.59
N VAL A 175 13.68 -1.57 3.74
CA VAL A 175 13.05 -2.31 2.65
C VAL A 175 11.76 -1.57 2.25
N ASN A 176 11.69 -1.18 0.98
CA ASN A 176 10.57 -0.45 0.43
C ASN A 176 9.27 -1.27 0.55
N SER A 177 8.19 -0.63 0.99
CA SER A 177 6.87 -1.25 1.16
C SER A 177 6.40 -2.00 -0.08
N ILE A 178 6.73 -1.50 -1.27
CA ILE A 178 6.35 -2.11 -2.54
C ILE A 178 7.18 -3.37 -2.85
N LYS A 179 8.41 -3.46 -2.39
CA LYS A 179 9.26 -4.63 -2.61
C LYS A 179 8.71 -5.89 -1.92
N TYR A 180 8.06 -5.73 -0.78
CA TYR A 180 7.34 -6.87 -0.18
C TYR A 180 6.25 -7.41 -1.10
N ILE A 181 5.55 -6.56 -1.88
CA ILE A 181 4.55 -7.01 -2.85
C ILE A 181 5.22 -7.90 -3.92
N GLU A 182 6.35 -7.45 -4.49
CA GLU A 182 7.08 -8.20 -5.51
C GLU A 182 7.52 -9.56 -4.96
N HIS A 183 8.24 -9.58 -3.83
CA HIS A 183 8.73 -10.83 -3.22
C HIS A 183 7.62 -11.80 -2.82
N ILE A 184 6.46 -11.29 -2.40
CA ILE A 184 5.32 -12.14 -2.05
C ILE A 184 4.67 -12.74 -3.31
N LEU A 185 4.54 -11.97 -4.38
CA LEU A 185 3.99 -12.48 -5.63
C LEU A 185 4.93 -13.51 -6.28
N ASP A 186 6.24 -13.38 -6.09
CA ASP A 186 7.24 -14.35 -6.54
C ASP A 186 7.13 -15.74 -5.84
N LEU A 187 6.33 -15.85 -4.77
CA LEU A 187 6.02 -17.15 -4.15
C LEU A 187 5.08 -18.02 -5.00
N PHE A 188 4.48 -17.46 -6.03
CA PHE A 188 3.53 -18.13 -6.91
C PHE A 188 4.16 -18.37 -8.29
N PRO A 189 3.96 -19.54 -8.89
CA PRO A 189 4.47 -19.81 -10.23
C PRO A 189 3.75 -18.95 -11.27
N ILE A 190 4.39 -18.70 -12.41
CA ILE A 190 3.82 -17.85 -13.48
C ILE A 190 2.48 -18.42 -14.01
N GLU A 191 2.30 -19.74 -13.97
CA GLU A 191 1.07 -20.42 -14.33
C GLU A 191 -0.13 -19.95 -13.49
N PHE A 192 0.10 -19.66 -12.21
CA PHE A 192 -0.93 -19.08 -11.34
C PHE A 192 -1.49 -17.79 -11.94
N PHE A 193 -0.63 -16.89 -12.40
CA PHE A 193 -1.05 -15.59 -12.96
C PHE A 193 -1.58 -15.68 -14.41
N LYS A 194 -1.33 -16.80 -15.12
CA LYS A 194 -1.96 -17.07 -16.41
C LYS A 194 -3.43 -17.48 -16.28
N GLU A 195 -3.75 -18.21 -15.21
CA GLU A 195 -5.07 -18.78 -14.98
C GLU A 195 -5.94 -17.95 -14.02
N LYS A 196 -5.30 -17.16 -13.17
CA LYS A 196 -5.94 -16.47 -12.05
C LYS A 196 -5.54 -14.99 -12.03
N ARG A 197 -6.43 -14.16 -11.53
CA ARG A 197 -6.15 -12.75 -11.28
C ARG A 197 -6.38 -12.41 -9.81
N ILE A 198 -5.60 -11.48 -9.29
CA ILE A 198 -5.78 -10.98 -7.93
C ILE A 198 -7.03 -10.11 -7.92
N LYS A 199 -8.00 -10.48 -7.08
CA LYS A 199 -9.21 -9.71 -6.86
C LYS A 199 -9.03 -8.74 -5.70
N ARG A 200 -8.43 -9.20 -4.61
CA ARG A 200 -8.18 -8.40 -3.41
C ARG A 200 -6.80 -8.72 -2.85
N PHE A 201 -6.16 -7.70 -2.33
CA PHE A 201 -4.82 -7.75 -1.78
C PHE A 201 -4.78 -6.86 -0.54
N GLU A 202 -4.47 -7.41 0.62
CA GLU A 202 -4.38 -6.67 1.87
C GLU A 202 -3.00 -6.83 2.47
N MET A 203 -2.39 -5.73 2.88
CA MET A 203 -1.12 -5.75 3.59
C MET A 203 -1.22 -5.05 4.94
N ALA A 204 -0.57 -5.63 5.95
CA ALA A 204 -0.29 -5.02 7.23
C ALA A 204 1.23 -4.94 7.41
N TYR A 205 1.76 -3.72 7.52
CA TYR A 205 3.16 -3.46 7.81
C TYR A 205 3.33 -3.37 9.33
N VAL A 206 4.19 -4.22 9.89
CA VAL A 206 4.32 -4.44 11.33
C VAL A 206 5.64 -3.86 11.85
N ALA A 207 6.72 -4.10 11.12
CA ALA A 207 8.05 -3.63 11.47
C ALA A 207 8.90 -3.39 10.22
N GLU A 208 10.00 -2.69 10.37
CA GLU A 208 10.94 -2.37 9.30
C GLU A 208 11.99 -3.47 9.13
N SER A 209 12.45 -3.66 7.89
CA SER A 209 13.61 -4.47 7.54
C SER A 209 14.67 -3.62 6.86
N TYR A 210 15.91 -4.09 6.90
CA TYR A 210 17.09 -3.37 6.44
C TYR A 210 17.88 -4.18 5.41
N TYR A 211 18.85 -3.55 4.81
CA TYR A 211 19.80 -4.23 3.93
C TYR A 211 20.51 -5.39 4.66
N GLY A 212 20.51 -6.56 4.02
CA GLY A 212 21.16 -7.76 4.54
C GLY A 212 20.29 -8.63 5.45
N ASP A 213 19.11 -8.15 5.86
CA ASP A 213 18.15 -8.97 6.60
C ASP A 213 17.68 -10.17 5.77
N ILE A 214 17.47 -11.31 6.40
CA ILE A 214 16.87 -12.49 5.77
C ILE A 214 15.37 -12.46 6.01
N LEU A 215 14.61 -12.37 4.93
CA LEU A 215 13.16 -12.44 4.94
C LEU A 215 12.72 -13.89 4.72
N SER A 216 12.03 -14.46 5.71
CA SER A 216 11.45 -15.80 5.62
C SER A 216 9.94 -15.68 5.39
N PHE A 217 9.43 -16.33 4.35
CA PHE A 217 8.04 -16.25 3.90
C PHE A 217 7.27 -17.49 4.33
N TYR A 218 6.17 -17.28 5.04
CA TYR A 218 5.25 -18.32 5.49
C TYR A 218 3.94 -18.16 4.74
N ARG A 219 3.49 -19.16 4.01
CA ARG A 219 2.27 -19.11 3.20
C ARG A 219 1.30 -20.19 3.64
N GLU A 220 0.07 -19.77 3.92
CA GLU A 220 -1.05 -20.63 4.31
C GLU A 220 -2.19 -20.45 3.31
N GLU A 221 -2.75 -21.55 2.84
CA GLU A 221 -3.98 -21.55 2.03
C GLU A 221 -5.16 -21.63 2.99
N VAL A 222 -5.92 -20.52 3.12
CA VAL A 222 -7.03 -20.41 4.08
C VAL A 222 -8.40 -20.68 3.45
N GLY A 223 -8.43 -20.92 2.16
CA GLY A 223 -9.62 -21.26 1.39
C GLY A 223 -9.28 -21.56 -0.06
N GLU A 224 -10.25 -21.96 -0.87
CA GLU A 224 -10.03 -22.30 -2.29
C GLU A 224 -9.47 -21.15 -3.13
N LYS A 225 -9.60 -19.90 -2.66
CA LYS A 225 -9.27 -18.68 -3.40
C LYS A 225 -8.46 -17.67 -2.57
N GLU A 226 -7.99 -18.07 -1.40
CA GLU A 226 -7.35 -17.14 -0.47
C GLU A 226 -6.06 -17.72 0.09
N TYR A 227 -5.03 -16.89 0.12
CA TYR A 227 -3.74 -17.17 0.74
C TYR A 227 -3.42 -16.10 1.77
N ASP A 228 -3.05 -16.51 2.97
CA ASP A 228 -2.43 -15.65 3.96
C ASP A 228 -0.92 -15.87 3.99
N ILE A 229 -0.17 -14.77 3.99
CA ILE A 229 1.30 -14.79 4.01
C ILE A 229 1.79 -13.95 5.19
N GLU A 230 2.75 -14.49 5.93
CA GLU A 230 3.50 -13.75 6.94
C GLU A 230 4.98 -13.72 6.55
N VAL A 231 5.59 -12.53 6.63
CA VAL A 231 7.02 -12.35 6.38
C VAL A 231 7.68 -12.03 7.71
N LYS A 232 8.72 -12.81 8.05
CA LYS A 232 9.55 -12.57 9.24
C LYS A 232 10.96 -12.23 8.82
N LYS A 233 11.58 -11.29 9.50
CA LYS A 233 13.01 -11.05 9.37
C LYS A 233 13.79 -11.90 10.36
N ASN A 234 14.91 -12.45 9.91
CA ASN A 234 15.85 -13.23 10.69
C ASN A 234 15.16 -14.37 11.50
N GLY A 235 14.06 -14.91 10.94
CA GLY A 235 13.32 -16.06 11.46
C GLY A 235 12.36 -15.78 12.62
N THR A 236 12.35 -14.59 13.20
CA THR A 236 11.58 -14.29 14.43
C THR A 236 10.61 -13.13 14.32
N ASP A 237 11.06 -12.00 13.81
CA ASP A 237 10.32 -10.75 13.89
C ASP A 237 9.39 -10.58 12.71
N VAL A 238 8.10 -10.56 12.95
CA VAL A 238 7.10 -10.30 11.91
C VAL A 238 7.28 -8.88 11.39
N VAL A 239 7.44 -8.75 10.07
CA VAL A 239 7.58 -7.46 9.38
C VAL A 239 6.37 -7.11 8.53
N VAL A 240 5.78 -8.11 7.85
CA VAL A 240 4.60 -7.91 6.99
C VAL A 240 3.66 -9.11 7.14
N ARG A 241 2.36 -8.84 7.07
CA ARG A 241 1.31 -9.83 6.80
C ARG A 241 0.53 -9.43 5.58
N LEU A 242 0.13 -10.41 4.79
CA LEU A 242 -0.63 -10.20 3.57
C LEU A 242 -1.73 -11.25 3.44
N SER A 243 -2.92 -10.83 3.01
CA SER A 243 -3.97 -11.71 2.48
C SER A 243 -4.16 -11.43 0.99
N LEU A 244 -4.23 -12.48 0.19
CA LEU A 244 -4.43 -12.43 -1.25
C LEU A 244 -5.64 -13.28 -1.63
N ILE A 245 -6.65 -12.64 -2.21
CA ILE A 245 -7.83 -13.31 -2.78
C ILE A 245 -7.73 -13.25 -4.30
N HIS A 246 -7.87 -14.41 -4.96
CA HIS A 246 -7.85 -14.52 -6.41
C HIS A 246 -9.18 -15.03 -6.97
N ILE A 247 -9.37 -14.79 -8.27
CA ILE A 247 -10.47 -15.33 -9.08
C ILE A 247 -9.92 -15.88 -10.39
N SER A 248 -10.66 -16.82 -10.95
CA SER A 248 -10.36 -17.42 -12.27
C SER A 248 -10.61 -16.44 -13.39
#